data_0a9a06c7a21958ef6d7efbf4acf7f131
#
_entry.id   0a9a06c7a21958ef6d7efbf4acf7f131
#
_cell.length_a   1.000
_cell.length_b   1.000
_cell.length_c   1.000
_cell.angle_alpha   90.00
_cell.angle_beta   90.00
_cell.angle_gamma   90.00
#
_symmetry.space_group_name_H-M   'P 1'
#
loop_
_entity.id
_entity.type
_entity.pdbx_description
1 polymer ?
#
loop_
_entity_poly.entity_id
_entity_poly.type
_entity_poly.pdbx_seq_one_letter_code
_entity_poly.pdbx_strand_id
1 'polypeptide(L)'
;MSEGEWDRENRSFYNEILTEHNIRPEFKHDLPDANIVLEGVNPNCGDDIWLKLKVENGIIEDGAFVGDGCAISQASADIMLGMIVGKTEEEALKLGKLFLKMIQGEATDEEIDELEEASALKDISHMPARVKCAVLGWHTLEEALKK
;
A
#
# COMPACT_ATOMS: atom_id res chain seq x y z
N MET A 1 20.30 -22.66 10.36
CA MET A 1 20.42 -21.38 9.65
C MET A 1 20.67 -20.27 10.67
N SER A 2 21.69 -19.47 10.43
CA SER A 2 21.94 -18.35 11.33
C SER A 2 20.93 -17.23 11.11
N GLU A 3 20.70 -16.42 12.13
CA GLU A 3 19.80 -15.27 12.01
C GLU A 3 20.20 -14.35 10.86
N GLY A 4 21.49 -14.17 10.62
CA GLY A 4 21.98 -13.31 9.55
C GLY A 4 21.66 -13.81 8.16
N GLU A 5 21.65 -15.14 7.95
CA GLU A 5 21.31 -15.73 6.65
C GLU A 5 19.81 -15.59 6.34
N TRP A 6 18.96 -15.83 7.33
CA TRP A 6 17.52 -15.67 7.20
C TRP A 6 17.16 -14.23 6.89
N ASP A 7 17.74 -13.28 7.62
CA ASP A 7 17.51 -11.85 7.39
C ASP A 7 17.93 -11.40 6.00
N ARG A 8 19.03 -11.93 5.48
CA ARG A 8 19.51 -11.59 4.14
C ARG A 8 18.56 -12.08 3.05
N GLU A 9 18.06 -13.30 3.16
CA GLU A 9 17.11 -13.86 2.20
C GLU A 9 15.81 -13.08 2.21
N ASN A 10 15.29 -12.76 3.38
CA ASN A 10 14.06 -11.97 3.50
C ASN A 10 14.22 -10.55 2.97
N ARG A 11 15.34 -9.91 3.26
CA ARG A 11 15.61 -8.56 2.73
C ARG A 11 15.75 -8.57 1.22
N SER A 12 16.36 -9.58 0.66
CA SER A 12 16.51 -9.69 -0.79
C SER A 12 15.16 -9.83 -1.47
N PHE A 13 14.32 -10.74 -0.97
CA PHE A 13 12.97 -10.94 -1.51
C PHE A 13 12.11 -9.68 -1.36
N TYR A 14 12.12 -9.10 -0.18
CA TYR A 14 11.42 -7.85 0.14
C TYR A 14 11.88 -6.73 -0.79
N ASN A 15 13.19 -6.57 -0.96
CA ASN A 15 13.75 -5.52 -1.81
C ASN A 15 13.40 -5.71 -3.28
N GLU A 16 13.30 -6.95 -3.77
CA GLU A 16 12.92 -7.22 -5.15
C GLU A 16 11.50 -6.72 -5.46
N ILE A 17 10.55 -7.03 -4.60
CA ILE A 17 9.17 -6.58 -4.78
C ILE A 17 9.08 -5.06 -4.71
N LEU A 18 9.69 -4.45 -3.70
CA LEU A 18 9.67 -2.99 -3.55
C LEU A 18 10.37 -2.31 -4.71
N THR A 19 11.51 -2.86 -5.15
CA THR A 19 12.27 -2.31 -6.26
C THR A 19 11.45 -2.32 -7.55
N GLU A 20 10.76 -3.43 -7.82
CA GLU A 20 9.92 -3.54 -9.01
C GLU A 20 8.83 -2.46 -9.02
N HIS A 21 8.14 -2.28 -7.89
CA HIS A 21 7.10 -1.26 -7.78
C HIS A 21 7.64 0.17 -7.81
N ASN A 22 8.91 0.36 -7.49
CA ASN A 22 9.54 1.70 -7.59
C ASN A 22 10.07 2.00 -8.99
N ILE A 23 10.62 1.01 -9.67
CA ILE A 23 11.19 1.19 -11.00
C ILE A 23 10.09 1.23 -12.06
N ARG A 24 9.08 0.38 -11.92
CA ARG A 24 7.99 0.22 -12.88
C ARG A 24 6.63 0.29 -12.19
N PRO A 25 6.31 1.42 -11.55
CA PRO A 25 5.00 1.54 -10.92
C PRO A 25 3.91 1.55 -11.97
N GLU A 26 2.92 0.71 -11.81
CA GLU A 26 1.80 0.59 -12.75
C GLU A 26 0.82 1.75 -12.59
N PHE A 27 0.67 2.24 -11.35
CA PHE A 27 -0.38 3.19 -11.00
C PHE A 27 0.12 4.60 -10.71
N LYS A 28 1.41 4.87 -10.91
CA LYS A 28 1.97 6.21 -10.68
C LYS A 28 1.80 7.09 -11.91
N HIS A 29 0.60 7.60 -12.10
CA HIS A 29 0.26 8.50 -13.20
C HIS A 29 -0.97 9.31 -12.82
N ASP A 30 -1.30 10.33 -13.61
CA ASP A 30 -2.51 11.09 -13.40
C ASP A 30 -3.75 10.28 -13.83
N LEU A 31 -4.88 10.62 -13.26
CA LEU A 31 -6.17 10.01 -13.60
C LEU A 31 -7.20 11.14 -13.75
N PRO A 32 -7.30 11.73 -14.96
CA PRO A 32 -8.22 12.86 -15.18
C PRO A 32 -9.68 12.54 -14.90
N ASP A 33 -10.08 11.27 -15.07
CA ASP A 33 -11.46 10.82 -14.85
C ASP A 33 -11.77 10.52 -13.37
N ALA A 34 -10.83 10.73 -12.48
CA ALA A 34 -11.04 10.44 -11.07
C ALA A 34 -12.19 11.28 -10.51
N ASN A 35 -13.08 10.62 -9.77
CA ASN A 35 -14.14 11.29 -9.04
C ASN A 35 -13.86 11.39 -7.55
N ILE A 36 -12.79 10.77 -7.07
CA ILE A 36 -12.29 10.93 -5.72
C ILE A 36 -10.80 11.26 -5.81
N VAL A 37 -10.40 12.37 -5.18
CA VAL A 37 -9.01 12.79 -5.10
C VAL A 37 -8.75 13.20 -3.65
N LEU A 38 -7.75 12.59 -3.05
CA LEU A 38 -7.40 12.89 -1.66
C LEU A 38 -5.88 12.86 -1.46
N GLU A 39 -5.40 13.87 -0.74
CA GLU A 39 -3.98 13.97 -0.39
C GLU A 39 -3.70 13.25 0.92
N GLY A 40 -2.63 12.45 0.92
CA GLY A 40 -2.08 11.84 2.13
C GLY A 40 -0.67 12.36 2.36
N VAL A 41 -0.40 12.85 3.58
CA VAL A 41 0.89 13.44 3.92
C VAL A 41 1.48 12.76 5.14
N ASN A 42 2.78 12.46 5.06
CA ASN A 42 3.57 12.02 6.20
C ASN A 42 4.75 12.99 6.33
N PRO A 43 4.61 14.07 7.13
CA PRO A 43 5.64 15.10 7.21
C PRO A 43 6.96 14.61 7.80
N ASN A 44 6.94 13.56 8.60
CA ASN A 44 8.17 13.01 9.21
C ASN A 44 9.12 12.42 8.18
N CYS A 45 8.59 11.90 7.06
CA CYS A 45 9.38 11.29 5.99
C CYS A 45 9.35 12.09 4.70
N GLY A 46 8.66 13.21 4.67
CA GLY A 46 8.51 14.02 3.46
C GLY A 46 7.61 13.39 2.41
N ASP A 47 6.76 12.45 2.81
CA ASP A 47 5.83 11.79 1.87
C ASP A 47 4.60 12.65 1.63
N ASP A 48 4.24 12.84 0.38
CA ASP A 48 3.07 13.60 -0.04
C ASP A 48 2.50 12.92 -1.28
N ILE A 49 1.43 12.16 -1.08
CA ILE A 49 0.81 11.33 -2.11
C ILE A 49 -0.62 11.80 -2.37
N TRP A 50 -0.96 11.98 -3.63
CA TRP A 50 -2.32 12.26 -4.06
C TRP A 50 -2.93 10.98 -4.63
N LEU A 51 -3.92 10.45 -3.93
CA LEU A 51 -4.65 9.27 -4.35
C LEU A 51 -5.83 9.69 -5.22
N LYS A 52 -5.96 9.08 -6.39
CA LYS A 52 -7.02 9.37 -7.36
C LYS A 52 -7.76 8.08 -7.69
N LEU A 53 -9.06 8.08 -7.48
CA LEU A 53 -9.89 6.90 -7.72
C LEU A 53 -11.07 7.26 -8.62
N LYS A 54 -11.43 6.30 -9.47
CA LYS A 54 -12.69 6.36 -10.20
C LYS A 54 -13.61 5.28 -9.66
N VAL A 55 -14.65 5.70 -8.94
CA VAL A 55 -15.61 4.79 -8.31
C VAL A 55 -16.97 4.97 -8.96
N GLU A 56 -17.53 3.88 -9.47
CA GLU A 56 -18.83 3.85 -10.11
C GLU A 56 -19.64 2.68 -9.55
N ASN A 57 -20.86 2.95 -9.13
CA ASN A 57 -21.75 1.90 -8.59
C ASN A 57 -21.12 1.06 -7.47
N GLY A 58 -20.33 1.69 -6.62
CA GLY A 58 -19.66 1.01 -5.50
C GLY A 58 -18.45 0.17 -5.89
N ILE A 59 -18.01 0.24 -7.15
CA ILE A 59 -16.85 -0.49 -7.66
C ILE A 59 -15.74 0.48 -8.00
N ILE A 60 -14.52 0.17 -7.57
CA ILE A 60 -13.34 0.95 -7.91
C ILE A 60 -12.89 0.53 -9.32
N GLU A 61 -13.29 1.30 -10.31
CA GLU A 61 -13.02 0.98 -11.72
C GLU A 61 -11.58 1.26 -12.12
N ASP A 62 -10.97 2.29 -11.52
CA ASP A 62 -9.59 2.65 -11.81
C ASP A 62 -9.01 3.41 -10.64
N GLY A 63 -7.69 3.49 -10.60
CA GLY A 63 -6.99 4.20 -9.55
C GLY A 63 -5.58 4.59 -9.98
N ALA A 64 -5.07 5.64 -9.37
CA ALA A 64 -3.72 6.11 -9.63
C ALA A 64 -3.23 6.92 -8.43
N PHE A 65 -1.93 7.19 -8.39
CA PHE A 65 -1.38 8.14 -7.44
C PHE A 65 -0.31 8.98 -8.10
N VAL A 66 -0.14 10.18 -7.60
CA VAL A 66 0.96 11.07 -7.99
C VAL A 66 1.55 11.67 -6.72
N GLY A 67 2.69 12.31 -6.84
CA GLY A 67 3.36 12.95 -5.73
C GLY A 67 4.72 12.34 -5.46
N ASP A 68 5.31 12.72 -4.33
CA ASP A 68 6.64 12.28 -3.92
C ASP A 68 6.58 11.56 -2.58
N GLY A 69 7.47 10.60 -2.41
CA GLY A 69 7.56 9.87 -1.16
C GLY A 69 8.77 8.96 -1.18
N CYS A 70 9.01 8.30 -0.05
CA CYS A 70 10.09 7.33 0.03
C CYS A 70 9.74 6.08 -0.77
N ALA A 71 10.74 5.22 -0.99
CA ALA A 71 10.54 3.97 -1.74
C ALA A 71 9.41 3.12 -1.16
N ILE A 72 9.30 3.05 0.16
CA ILE A 72 8.28 2.24 0.84
C ILE A 72 6.88 2.80 0.64
N SER A 73 6.70 4.13 0.80
CA SER A 73 5.38 4.72 0.63
C SER A 73 4.86 4.60 -0.81
N GLN A 74 5.73 4.79 -1.78
CA GLN A 74 5.35 4.68 -3.19
C GLN A 74 5.08 3.23 -3.59
N ALA A 75 5.92 2.29 -3.17
CA ALA A 75 5.71 0.87 -3.46
C ALA A 75 4.42 0.36 -2.81
N SER A 76 4.17 0.75 -1.57
CA SER A 76 2.95 0.36 -0.85
C SER A 76 1.69 0.88 -1.57
N ALA A 77 1.71 2.13 -2.02
CA ALA A 77 0.58 2.72 -2.76
C ALA A 77 0.34 1.98 -4.09
N ASP A 78 1.40 1.67 -4.81
CA ASP A 78 1.30 0.94 -6.08
C ASP A 78 0.74 -0.47 -5.88
N ILE A 79 1.25 -1.19 -4.88
CA ILE A 79 0.76 -2.52 -4.52
C ILE A 79 -0.73 -2.45 -4.13
N MET A 80 -1.09 -1.49 -3.31
CA MET A 80 -2.48 -1.29 -2.88
C MET A 80 -3.41 -1.13 -4.08
N LEU A 81 -3.07 -0.23 -4.99
CA LEU A 81 -3.90 0.02 -6.16
C LEU A 81 -4.05 -1.22 -7.04
N GLY A 82 -2.98 -2.00 -7.20
CA GLY A 82 -3.05 -3.28 -7.92
C GLY A 82 -4.03 -4.28 -7.29
N MET A 83 -4.25 -4.18 -6.00
CA MET A 83 -5.15 -5.07 -5.28
C MET A 83 -6.59 -4.59 -5.29
N ILE A 84 -6.83 -3.27 -5.24
CA ILE A 84 -8.18 -2.73 -5.06
C ILE A 84 -8.91 -2.39 -6.35
N VAL A 85 -8.19 -2.13 -7.43
CA VAL A 85 -8.83 -1.83 -8.72
C VAL A 85 -9.63 -3.04 -9.18
N GLY A 86 -10.89 -2.83 -9.53
CA GLY A 86 -11.82 -3.88 -9.91
C GLY A 86 -12.63 -4.46 -8.73
N LYS A 87 -12.36 -4.02 -7.52
CA LYS A 87 -13.04 -4.50 -6.32
C LYS A 87 -14.08 -3.48 -5.84
N THR A 88 -15.00 -3.94 -5.00
CA THR A 88 -15.96 -3.05 -4.36
C THR A 88 -15.28 -2.20 -3.29
N GLU A 89 -15.92 -1.09 -2.92
CA GLU A 89 -15.44 -0.26 -1.82
C GLU A 89 -15.34 -1.06 -0.52
N GLU A 90 -16.31 -1.94 -0.26
CA GLU A 90 -16.30 -2.82 0.92
C GLU A 90 -15.09 -3.75 0.95
N GLU A 91 -14.80 -4.40 -0.18
CA GLU A 91 -13.65 -5.30 -0.28
C GLU A 91 -12.33 -4.54 -0.09
N ALA A 92 -12.22 -3.34 -0.68
CA ALA A 92 -11.04 -2.50 -0.53
C ALA A 92 -10.83 -2.09 0.94
N LEU A 93 -11.89 -1.71 1.63
CA LEU A 93 -11.82 -1.36 3.06
C LEU A 93 -11.42 -2.57 3.92
N LYS A 94 -11.94 -3.75 3.58
CA LYS A 94 -11.56 -4.99 4.28
C LYS A 94 -10.07 -5.27 4.12
N LEU A 95 -9.56 -5.16 2.90
CA LEU A 95 -8.14 -5.36 2.63
C LEU A 95 -7.28 -4.34 3.39
N GLY A 96 -7.73 -3.10 3.46
CA GLY A 96 -7.06 -2.06 4.23
C GLY A 96 -6.96 -2.39 5.71
N LYS A 97 -8.03 -2.91 6.29
CA LYS A 97 -8.03 -3.34 7.69
C LYS A 97 -7.07 -4.49 7.93
N LEU A 98 -7.05 -5.47 7.01
CA LEU A 98 -6.11 -6.59 7.09
C LEU A 98 -4.67 -6.12 6.99
N PHE A 99 -4.39 -5.19 6.08
CA PHE A 99 -3.06 -4.62 5.92
C PHE A 99 -2.60 -3.93 7.22
N LEU A 100 -3.43 -3.09 7.81
CA LEU A 100 -3.11 -2.41 9.06
C LEU A 100 -2.88 -3.42 10.20
N LYS A 101 -3.69 -4.47 10.24
CA LYS A 101 -3.55 -5.53 11.23
C LYS A 101 -2.20 -6.24 11.08
N MET A 102 -1.81 -6.55 9.83
CA MET A 102 -0.51 -7.14 9.54
C MET A 102 0.65 -6.23 9.97
N ILE A 103 0.56 -4.96 9.67
CA ILE A 103 1.62 -3.98 10.04
C ILE A 103 1.75 -3.85 11.55
N GLN A 104 0.65 -4.05 12.29
CA GLN A 104 0.66 -4.05 13.76
C GLN A 104 1.18 -5.38 14.35
N GLY A 105 1.44 -6.37 13.49
CA GLY A 105 1.92 -7.67 13.94
C GLY A 105 0.82 -8.57 14.50
N GLU A 106 -0.44 -8.26 14.22
CA GLU A 106 -1.60 -8.96 14.79
C GLU A 106 -2.33 -9.86 13.79
N ALA A 107 -1.91 -9.89 12.53
CA ALA A 107 -2.56 -10.71 11.51
C ALA A 107 -2.11 -12.17 11.60
N THR A 108 -3.06 -13.08 11.34
CA THR A 108 -2.75 -14.51 11.21
C THR A 108 -2.08 -14.77 9.85
N ASP A 109 -1.44 -15.94 9.72
CA ASP A 109 -0.81 -16.31 8.45
C ASP A 109 -1.84 -16.37 7.31
N GLU A 110 -3.05 -16.84 7.59
CA GLU A 110 -4.13 -16.88 6.61
C GLU A 110 -4.54 -15.47 6.16
N GLU A 111 -4.62 -14.52 7.09
CA GLU A 111 -4.93 -13.14 6.79
C GLU A 111 -3.83 -12.47 5.96
N ILE A 112 -2.57 -12.78 6.28
CA ILE A 112 -1.43 -12.28 5.52
C ILE A 112 -1.47 -12.81 4.07
N ASP A 113 -1.83 -14.09 3.89
CA ASP A 113 -1.94 -14.68 2.56
C ASP A 113 -3.02 -13.99 1.70
N GLU A 114 -4.10 -13.51 2.31
CA GLU A 114 -5.13 -12.76 1.61
C GLU A 114 -4.62 -11.43 1.05
N LEU A 115 -3.53 -10.91 1.60
CA LEU A 115 -2.95 -9.63 1.17
C LEU A 115 -2.02 -9.77 -0.05
N GLU A 116 -1.83 -10.98 -0.57
CA GLU A 116 -1.05 -11.21 -1.80
C GLU A 116 0.32 -10.49 -1.77
N GLU A 117 0.61 -9.63 -2.75
CA GLU A 117 1.89 -8.91 -2.81
C GLU A 117 2.11 -7.99 -1.61
N ALA A 118 1.04 -7.46 -1.02
CA ALA A 118 1.18 -6.60 0.15
C ALA A 118 1.77 -7.34 1.35
N SER A 119 1.73 -8.68 1.34
CA SER A 119 2.38 -9.49 2.37
C SER A 119 3.89 -9.28 2.42
N ALA A 120 4.49 -8.79 1.33
CA ALA A 120 5.92 -8.45 1.31
C ALA A 120 6.28 -7.35 2.30
N LEU A 121 5.29 -6.58 2.76
CA LEU A 121 5.50 -5.50 3.73
C LEU A 121 5.32 -5.96 5.18
N LYS A 122 5.09 -7.25 5.43
CA LYS A 122 4.81 -7.77 6.77
C LYS A 122 5.90 -7.44 7.80
N ASP A 123 7.16 -7.44 7.37
CA ASP A 123 8.30 -7.21 8.28
C ASP A 123 8.46 -5.73 8.66
N ILE A 124 7.71 -4.84 8.03
CA ILE A 124 7.69 -3.41 8.38
C ILE A 124 7.21 -3.22 9.84
N SER A 125 6.42 -4.15 10.37
CA SER A 125 6.01 -4.11 11.77
C SER A 125 7.18 -4.01 12.75
N HIS A 126 8.36 -4.48 12.33
CA HIS A 126 9.59 -4.42 13.12
C HIS A 126 10.42 -3.15 12.86
N MET A 127 9.93 -2.25 12.03
CA MET A 127 10.62 -1.02 11.64
C MET A 127 9.71 0.19 11.92
N PRO A 128 9.61 0.64 13.18
CA PRO A 128 8.64 1.70 13.54
C PRO A 128 8.75 2.97 12.70
N ALA A 129 9.97 3.34 12.30
CA ALA A 129 10.18 4.53 11.49
C ALA A 129 9.57 4.41 10.08
N ARG A 130 9.36 3.18 9.61
CA ARG A 130 8.83 2.92 8.27
C ARG A 130 7.33 2.57 8.25
N VAL A 131 6.76 2.27 9.41
CA VAL A 131 5.33 1.92 9.50
C VAL A 131 4.46 3.03 8.90
N LYS A 132 4.74 4.27 9.24
CA LYS A 132 3.97 5.42 8.74
C LYS A 132 4.06 5.55 7.22
N CYS A 133 5.23 5.24 6.65
CA CYS A 133 5.43 5.24 5.20
C CYS A 133 4.58 4.14 4.53
N ALA A 134 4.61 2.94 5.08
CA ALA A 134 3.89 1.80 4.51
C ALA A 134 2.38 1.97 4.56
N VAL A 135 1.85 2.60 5.60
CA VAL A 135 0.39 2.73 5.79
C VAL A 135 -0.20 3.99 5.15
N LEU A 136 0.64 4.93 4.70
CA LEU A 136 0.15 6.22 4.19
C LEU A 136 -0.92 6.06 3.10
N GLY A 137 -0.65 5.30 2.06
CA GLY A 137 -1.61 5.08 0.97
C GLY A 137 -2.88 4.39 1.46
N TRP A 138 -2.75 3.42 2.36
CA TRP A 138 -3.88 2.66 2.89
C TRP A 138 -4.78 3.53 3.79
N HIS A 139 -4.21 4.40 4.62
CA HIS A 139 -4.99 5.36 5.40
C HIS A 139 -5.68 6.38 4.50
N THR A 140 -5.00 6.84 3.45
CA THR A 140 -5.58 7.76 2.48
C THR A 140 -6.77 7.10 1.77
N LEU A 141 -6.63 5.83 1.41
CA LEU A 141 -7.73 5.05 0.82
C LEU A 141 -8.93 4.97 1.78
N GLU A 142 -8.69 4.66 3.04
CA GLU A 142 -9.74 4.58 4.04
C GLU A 142 -10.50 5.91 4.14
N GLU A 143 -9.77 7.02 4.21
CA GLU A 143 -10.38 8.35 4.25
C GLU A 143 -11.16 8.66 2.97
N ALA A 144 -10.62 8.28 1.82
CA ALA A 144 -11.25 8.53 0.53
C ALA A 144 -12.60 7.79 0.38
N LEU A 145 -12.70 6.60 0.95
CA LEU A 145 -13.91 5.76 0.86
C LEU A 145 -14.90 5.98 2.01
N LYS A 146 -14.54 6.78 3.00
CA LYS A 146 -15.48 7.17 4.06
C LYS A 146 -16.50 8.15 3.49
N LYS A 147 -17.75 7.88 3.79
CA LYS A 147 -18.84 8.75 3.36
C LYS A 147 -19.52 9.39 4.55
#